data_49cfaac1adb0fbaa283ed1af27377cbd
#
_entry.id   49cfaac1adb0fbaa283ed1af27377cbd
#
_cell.length_a   1.000
_cell.length_b   1.000
_cell.length_c   1.000
_cell.angle_alpha   90.00
_cell.angle_beta   90.00
_cell.angle_gamma   90.00
#
_symmetry.space_group_name_H-M   'P 1'
#
loop_
_entity.id
_entity.type
_entity.pdbx_description
1 polymer ?
#
loop_
_entity_poly.entity_id
_entity_poly.type
_entity_poly.pdbx_seq_one_letter_code
_entity_poly.pdbx_strand_id
1 'polypeptide(L)'
;MEEAFNQEAGVVQTIFGGLFFQQSGWALSFTQEWPAPGIKHQLSVSIPVNGLKLADGERGPDGLGDIALNYRYQLMEEGPGKPAIAPRLTVLSPTGNQGRGLGVGAWGWQMNLPVSKQHRDFYFHGNVGMTWYPRVTTGTDGVSGSAPDVTLVSPTIAGSTIYRLRPMLNLMLESFVTWQEAPTGPGRTDRLAVSVVSPGVRGGWNHGEAQIILGAALPVTWADGAAHLGLFTYFSYETRFWKVKTP
;
A
#
# COMPACT_ATOMS: atom_id res chain seq x y z
N MET A 1 -0.12 -2.01 -5.86
CA MET A 1 -0.02 -3.48 -5.69
C MET A 1 1.39 -3.87 -5.28
N GLU A 2 1.57 -5.02 -4.63
CA GLU A 2 2.88 -5.47 -4.16
C GLU A 2 3.44 -6.59 -5.05
N GLU A 3 4.71 -6.47 -5.41
CA GLU A 3 5.47 -7.47 -6.14
C GLU A 3 6.17 -8.41 -5.12
N ALA A 4 6.32 -9.72 -5.45
CA ALA A 4 6.92 -10.71 -4.56
C ALA A 4 8.45 -10.77 -4.72
N PHE A 5 9.12 -9.62 -4.87
CA PHE A 5 10.56 -9.51 -5.02
C PHE A 5 11.12 -8.59 -3.94
N ASN A 6 12.14 -9.08 -3.22
CA ASN A 6 12.89 -8.27 -2.27
C ASN A 6 13.93 -7.40 -2.98
N GLN A 7 14.43 -6.40 -2.28
CA GLN A 7 15.53 -5.57 -2.74
C GLN A 7 16.82 -6.39 -2.86
N GLU A 8 17.68 -6.01 -3.81
CA GLU A 8 19.00 -6.59 -3.98
C GLU A 8 19.89 -6.30 -2.76
N ALA A 9 20.93 -7.13 -2.60
CA ALA A 9 21.89 -6.95 -1.51
C ALA A 9 22.53 -5.57 -1.51
N GLY A 10 22.40 -4.87 -0.39
CA GLY A 10 22.96 -3.53 -0.20
C GLY A 10 22.22 -2.40 -0.92
N VAL A 11 21.11 -2.69 -1.60
CA VAL A 11 20.27 -1.66 -2.23
C VAL A 11 19.22 -1.17 -1.25
N VAL A 12 19.08 0.13 -1.16
CA VAL A 12 18.05 0.82 -0.39
C VAL A 12 17.14 1.54 -1.37
N GLN A 13 15.83 1.39 -1.19
CA GLN A 13 14.84 2.04 -2.03
C GLN A 13 14.05 3.07 -1.25
N THR A 14 13.97 4.27 -1.81
CA THR A 14 13.12 5.36 -1.34
C THR A 14 11.98 5.55 -2.31
N ILE A 15 10.74 5.52 -1.82
CA ILE A 15 9.53 5.60 -2.63
C ILE A 15 8.66 6.76 -2.17
N PHE A 16 8.17 7.55 -3.11
CA PHE A 16 7.11 8.53 -2.92
C PHE A 16 5.92 8.16 -3.79
N GLY A 17 4.76 8.01 -3.16
CA GLY A 17 3.48 7.82 -3.81
C GLY A 17 2.58 9.03 -3.60
N GLY A 18 1.78 9.39 -4.61
CA GLY A 18 0.76 10.41 -4.50
C GLY A 18 -0.53 9.92 -5.13
N LEU A 19 -1.64 10.00 -4.40
CA LEU A 19 -2.97 9.65 -4.87
C LEU A 19 -3.89 10.86 -4.68
N PHE A 20 -4.54 11.29 -5.75
CA PHE A 20 -5.35 12.49 -5.78
C PHE A 20 -6.73 12.15 -6.33
N PHE A 21 -7.77 12.45 -5.57
CA PHE A 21 -9.16 12.35 -6.00
C PHE A 21 -9.81 13.74 -5.96
N GLN A 22 -10.59 14.05 -6.99
CA GLN A 22 -11.23 15.34 -7.07
C GLN A 22 -12.22 15.57 -5.91
N GLN A 23 -12.92 14.52 -5.48
CA GLN A 23 -13.99 14.60 -4.48
C GLN A 23 -13.58 14.20 -3.07
N SER A 24 -12.57 13.33 -2.91
CA SER A 24 -12.23 12.74 -1.61
C SER A 24 -10.96 13.31 -0.98
N GLY A 25 -10.16 14.07 -1.73
CA GLY A 25 -8.91 14.64 -1.24
C GLY A 25 -7.67 13.98 -1.84
N TRP A 26 -6.58 13.90 -1.07
CA TRP A 26 -5.31 13.37 -1.52
C TRP A 26 -4.62 12.56 -0.42
N ALA A 27 -3.76 11.64 -0.85
CA ALA A 27 -2.88 10.89 0.03
C ALA A 27 -1.48 10.88 -0.56
N LEU A 28 -0.49 11.21 0.24
CA LEU A 28 0.93 11.07 -0.06
C LEU A 28 1.50 9.97 0.81
N SER A 29 2.48 9.24 0.31
CA SER A 29 3.23 8.25 1.08
C SER A 29 4.71 8.39 0.83
N PHE A 30 5.49 8.33 1.89
CA PHE A 30 6.93 8.10 1.86
C PHE A 30 7.19 6.68 2.36
N THR A 31 7.96 5.89 1.61
CA THR A 31 8.37 4.55 2.04
C THR A 31 9.87 4.40 1.86
N GLN A 32 10.53 3.85 2.87
CA GLN A 32 11.93 3.49 2.84
C GLN A 32 12.07 1.99 3.05
N GLU A 33 12.81 1.30 2.17
CA GLU A 33 12.96 -0.15 2.16
C GLU A 33 14.43 -0.56 2.27
N TRP A 34 14.71 -1.61 3.03
CA TRP A 34 16.05 -2.18 3.27
C TRP A 34 16.04 -3.70 3.17
N PRO A 35 17.05 -4.34 2.52
CA PRO A 35 17.27 -5.78 2.60
C PRO A 35 17.97 -6.10 3.92
N ALA A 36 17.23 -6.34 4.98
CA ALA A 36 17.78 -6.59 6.32
C ALA A 36 16.98 -7.67 7.05
N PRO A 37 17.63 -8.64 7.75
CA PRO A 37 19.07 -8.81 7.95
C PRO A 37 19.83 -9.46 6.77
N GLY A 38 19.19 -9.70 5.64
CA GLY A 38 19.79 -10.28 4.45
C GLY A 38 18.83 -10.29 3.28
N ILE A 39 19.25 -10.72 2.09
CA ILE A 39 18.49 -10.61 0.83
C ILE A 39 17.12 -11.29 0.84
N LYS A 40 16.93 -12.31 1.68
CA LYS A 40 15.62 -12.95 1.85
C LYS A 40 14.67 -12.16 2.74
N HIS A 41 15.16 -11.13 3.40
CA HIS A 41 14.41 -10.32 4.34
C HIS A 41 14.36 -8.88 3.86
N GLN A 42 13.23 -8.23 4.01
CA GLN A 42 13.08 -6.81 3.72
C GLN A 42 12.31 -6.16 4.84
N LEU A 43 12.89 -5.13 5.39
CA LEU A 43 12.23 -4.20 6.31
C LEU A 43 11.83 -2.95 5.54
N SER A 44 10.70 -2.36 5.87
CA SER A 44 10.36 -1.04 5.38
C SER A 44 9.51 -0.26 6.39
N VAL A 45 9.58 1.06 6.28
CA VAL A 45 8.70 1.98 6.98
C VAL A 45 7.92 2.79 5.94
N SER A 46 6.61 2.91 6.14
CA SER A 46 5.76 3.75 5.30
C SER A 46 5.10 4.83 6.16
N ILE A 47 5.22 6.07 5.74
CA ILE A 47 4.70 7.27 6.43
C ILE A 47 3.68 7.92 5.51
N PRO A 48 2.37 7.77 5.78
CA PRO A 48 1.33 8.42 5.01
C PRO A 48 1.03 9.82 5.54
N VAL A 49 0.72 10.74 4.62
CA VAL A 49 0.18 12.07 4.91
C VAL A 49 -1.07 12.24 4.07
N ASN A 50 -2.18 12.54 4.69
CA ASN A 50 -3.48 12.61 4.04
C ASN A 50 -4.06 14.01 4.12
N GLY A 51 -4.82 14.40 3.10
CA GLY A 51 -5.66 15.60 3.13
C GLY A 51 -7.06 15.22 2.67
N LEU A 52 -8.04 15.38 3.55
CA LEU A 52 -9.42 15.04 3.31
C LEU A 52 -10.18 16.19 2.65
N LYS A 53 -11.26 15.89 1.95
CA LYS A 53 -12.30 16.84 1.56
C LYS A 53 -13.58 16.54 2.32
N LEU A 54 -14.30 17.60 2.67
CA LEU A 54 -15.62 17.50 3.27
C LEU A 54 -16.68 17.19 2.18
N ALA A 55 -17.86 16.76 2.61
CA ALA A 55 -18.94 16.39 1.68
C ALA A 55 -19.41 17.54 0.77
N ASP A 56 -19.26 18.79 1.22
CA ASP A 56 -19.53 20.01 0.46
C ASP A 56 -18.39 20.39 -0.53
N GLY A 57 -17.28 19.62 -0.53
CA GLY A 57 -16.10 19.87 -1.36
C GLY A 57 -15.08 20.82 -0.75
N GLU A 58 -15.36 21.38 0.42
CA GLU A 58 -14.42 22.23 1.17
C GLU A 58 -13.20 21.41 1.66
N ARG A 59 -12.12 22.13 1.98
CA ARG A 59 -10.91 21.52 2.53
C ARG A 59 -11.18 20.99 3.94
N GLY A 60 -11.04 19.70 4.10
CA GLY A 60 -11.10 19.02 5.39
C GLY A 60 -9.74 18.97 6.10
N PRO A 61 -9.61 18.14 7.14
CA PRO A 61 -8.38 17.95 7.87
C PRO A 61 -7.26 17.39 6.99
N ASP A 62 -6.03 17.80 7.28
CA ASP A 62 -4.81 17.24 6.72
C ASP A 62 -3.79 16.93 7.81
N GLY A 63 -2.90 15.97 7.56
CA GLY A 63 -1.85 15.58 8.48
C GLY A 63 -1.37 14.15 8.32
N LEU A 64 -0.57 13.73 9.29
CA LEU A 64 0.00 12.38 9.36
C LEU A 64 -1.09 11.33 9.54
N GLY A 65 -0.96 10.23 8.79
CA GLY A 65 -1.75 9.02 8.99
C GLY A 65 -1.07 7.99 9.90
N ASP A 66 -1.57 6.77 9.90
CA ASP A 66 -0.99 5.68 10.70
C ASP A 66 0.28 5.14 10.02
N ILE A 67 1.42 5.21 10.71
CA ILE A 67 2.71 4.73 10.22
C ILE A 67 2.70 3.20 10.18
N ALA A 68 3.21 2.64 9.09
CA ALA A 68 3.34 1.20 8.89
C ALA A 68 4.80 0.75 8.97
N LEU A 69 5.05 -0.27 9.79
CA LEU A 69 6.31 -1.00 9.84
C LEU A 69 6.10 -2.36 9.17
N ASN A 70 6.85 -2.64 8.12
CA ASN A 70 6.66 -3.82 7.30
C ASN A 70 7.87 -4.74 7.41
N TYR A 71 7.59 -6.03 7.47
CA TYR A 71 8.57 -7.09 7.31
C TYR A 71 8.10 -8.06 6.23
N ARG A 72 8.94 -8.32 5.22
CA ARG A 72 8.69 -9.27 4.14
C ARG A 72 9.79 -10.31 4.11
N TYR A 73 9.41 -11.57 3.87
CA TYR A 73 10.31 -12.69 3.75
C TYR A 73 10.18 -13.33 2.38
N GLN A 74 11.29 -13.44 1.62
CA GLN A 74 11.31 -14.15 0.34
C GLN A 74 11.25 -15.65 0.60
N LEU A 75 10.02 -16.18 0.64
CA LEU A 75 9.78 -17.61 0.90
C LEU A 75 10.21 -18.47 -0.27
N MET A 76 9.91 -18.03 -1.51
CA MET A 76 10.25 -18.69 -2.76
C MET A 76 10.73 -17.65 -3.77
N GLU A 77 11.87 -17.90 -4.36
CA GLU A 77 12.38 -17.12 -5.49
C GLU A 77 11.76 -17.63 -6.80
N GLU A 78 11.59 -16.73 -7.77
CA GLU A 78 11.11 -17.10 -9.10
C GLU A 78 12.11 -18.01 -9.81
N GLY A 79 11.59 -18.98 -10.54
CA GLY A 79 12.39 -19.89 -11.35
C GLY A 79 11.56 -20.57 -12.44
N PRO A 80 12.17 -21.45 -13.23
CA PRO A 80 11.45 -22.24 -14.24
C PRO A 80 10.28 -23.00 -13.60
N GLY A 81 9.05 -22.69 -14.02
CA GLY A 81 7.83 -23.31 -13.49
C GLY A 81 7.43 -22.93 -12.05
N LYS A 82 8.18 -22.03 -11.38
CA LYS A 82 7.90 -21.60 -10.00
C LYS A 82 7.65 -20.09 -9.94
N PRO A 83 6.62 -19.60 -9.23
CA PRO A 83 6.45 -18.19 -8.95
C PRO A 83 7.39 -17.74 -7.83
N ALA A 84 7.61 -16.44 -7.72
CA ALA A 84 8.11 -15.84 -6.48
C ALA A 84 6.96 -15.73 -5.47
N ILE A 85 7.25 -15.97 -4.18
CA ILE A 85 6.28 -15.82 -3.07
C ILE A 85 7.00 -15.13 -1.93
N ALA A 86 6.42 -14.04 -1.41
CA ALA A 86 7.06 -13.25 -0.36
C ALA A 86 6.04 -12.71 0.66
N PRO A 87 5.57 -13.53 1.64
CA PRO A 87 4.65 -13.08 2.67
C PRO A 87 5.19 -11.85 3.41
N ARG A 88 4.28 -10.89 3.69
CA ARG A 88 4.56 -9.67 4.43
C ARG A 88 3.65 -9.56 5.65
N LEU A 89 4.24 -9.16 6.76
CA LEU A 89 3.57 -8.73 7.97
C LEU A 89 3.81 -7.23 8.17
N THR A 90 2.75 -6.50 8.49
CA THR A 90 2.80 -5.07 8.79
C THR A 90 2.21 -4.80 10.16
N VAL A 91 2.86 -3.94 10.92
CA VAL A 91 2.33 -3.33 12.15
C VAL A 91 1.91 -1.90 11.81
N LEU A 92 0.66 -1.56 12.06
CA LEU A 92 0.10 -0.23 11.90
C LEU A 92 0.06 0.46 13.26
N SER A 93 0.74 1.60 13.39
CA SER A 93 0.79 2.35 14.64
C SER A 93 -0.23 3.49 14.64
N PRO A 94 -0.92 3.78 15.75
CA PRO A 94 -1.97 4.79 15.83
C PRO A 94 -1.37 6.21 15.90
N THR A 95 -0.63 6.62 14.88
CA THR A 95 0.01 7.94 14.78
C THR A 95 -0.88 8.99 14.15
N GLY A 96 -1.86 8.56 13.34
CA GLY A 96 -2.86 9.44 12.76
C GLY A 96 -3.90 9.90 13.78
N ASN A 97 -4.40 11.10 13.60
CA ASN A 97 -5.42 11.66 14.49
C ASN A 97 -6.80 11.07 14.16
N GLN A 98 -7.29 10.14 14.99
CA GLN A 98 -8.59 9.50 14.81
C GLN A 98 -9.75 10.50 14.81
N GLY A 99 -9.76 11.47 15.72
CA GLY A 99 -10.82 12.49 15.81
C GLY A 99 -10.92 13.40 14.59
N ARG A 100 -9.87 13.44 13.76
CA ARG A 100 -9.84 14.17 12.48
C ARG A 100 -9.99 13.23 11.27
N GLY A 101 -10.19 11.93 11.47
CA GLY A 101 -10.31 10.94 10.40
C GLY A 101 -8.98 10.61 9.68
N LEU A 102 -7.83 10.93 10.27
CA LEU A 102 -6.50 10.73 9.67
C LEU A 102 -5.85 9.40 10.06
N GLY A 103 -6.41 8.68 11.02
CA GLY A 103 -5.96 7.37 11.47
C GLY A 103 -7.06 6.61 12.18
N VAL A 104 -6.81 5.33 12.50
CA VAL A 104 -7.78 4.44 13.16
C VAL A 104 -7.80 4.62 14.68
N GLY A 105 -6.71 5.17 15.25
CA GLY A 105 -6.58 5.38 16.70
C GLY A 105 -6.28 4.10 17.48
N ALA A 106 -5.94 3.02 16.79
CA ALA A 106 -5.64 1.72 17.40
C ALA A 106 -4.46 1.05 16.69
N TRP A 107 -3.74 0.19 17.40
CA TRP A 107 -2.76 -0.70 16.77
C TRP A 107 -3.45 -1.69 15.84
N GLY A 108 -2.91 -1.84 14.63
CA GLY A 108 -3.40 -2.76 13.63
C GLY A 108 -2.31 -3.66 13.08
N TRP A 109 -2.75 -4.72 12.42
CA TRP A 109 -1.91 -5.70 11.76
C TRP A 109 -2.38 -5.88 10.33
N GLN A 110 -1.45 -6.02 9.40
CA GLN A 110 -1.78 -6.40 8.04
C GLN A 110 -0.93 -7.59 7.63
N MET A 111 -1.57 -8.58 7.05
CA MET A 111 -0.93 -9.72 6.42
C MET A 111 -1.18 -9.62 4.92
N ASN A 112 -0.15 -9.86 4.12
CA ASN A 112 -0.26 -9.91 2.67
C ASN A 112 0.61 -11.03 2.12
N LEU A 113 0.08 -11.75 1.14
CA LEU A 113 0.77 -12.82 0.43
C LEU A 113 0.89 -12.44 -1.06
N PRO A 114 1.93 -11.71 -1.45
CA PRO A 114 2.23 -11.47 -2.85
C PRO A 114 2.82 -12.72 -3.51
N VAL A 115 2.35 -12.98 -4.72
CA VAL A 115 2.82 -14.01 -5.64
C VAL A 115 3.12 -13.34 -6.97
N SER A 116 4.30 -13.59 -7.55
CA SER A 116 4.73 -12.95 -8.80
C SER A 116 5.28 -13.96 -9.78
N LYS A 117 4.96 -13.80 -11.05
CA LYS A 117 5.49 -14.62 -12.14
C LYS A 117 5.74 -13.78 -13.37
N GLN A 118 6.95 -13.91 -13.92
CA GLN A 118 7.28 -13.38 -15.24
C GLN A 118 7.06 -14.45 -16.31
N HIS A 119 6.46 -14.04 -17.41
CA HIS A 119 6.40 -14.83 -18.63
C HIS A 119 6.69 -13.95 -19.85
N ARG A 120 7.87 -14.12 -20.46
CA ARG A 120 8.38 -13.26 -21.55
C ARG A 120 8.40 -11.78 -21.09
N ASP A 121 7.66 -10.92 -21.79
CA ASP A 121 7.56 -9.49 -21.50
C ASP A 121 6.40 -9.13 -20.56
N PHE A 122 5.69 -10.13 -20.04
CA PHE A 122 4.62 -9.93 -19.07
C PHE A 122 5.07 -10.33 -17.66
N TYR A 123 4.68 -9.49 -16.70
CA TYR A 123 4.78 -9.79 -15.27
C TYR A 123 3.37 -9.84 -14.70
N PHE A 124 3.08 -10.90 -13.98
CA PHE A 124 1.81 -11.12 -13.30
C PHE A 124 2.04 -11.11 -11.80
N HIS A 125 1.22 -10.37 -11.09
CA HIS A 125 1.26 -10.31 -9.63
C HIS A 125 -0.14 -10.57 -9.09
N GLY A 126 -0.24 -11.38 -8.06
CA GLY A 126 -1.43 -11.64 -7.29
C GLY A 126 -1.16 -11.37 -5.82
N ASN A 127 -2.13 -10.81 -5.11
CA ASN A 127 -2.03 -10.55 -3.68
C ASN A 127 -3.33 -10.96 -2.99
N VAL A 128 -3.20 -11.64 -1.87
CA VAL A 128 -4.30 -11.88 -0.93
C VAL A 128 -3.85 -11.36 0.43
N GLY A 129 -4.66 -10.53 1.03
CA GLY A 129 -4.30 -9.88 2.28
C GLY A 129 -5.48 -9.61 3.19
N MET A 130 -5.17 -9.19 4.40
CA MET A 130 -6.15 -8.81 5.40
C MET A 130 -5.53 -7.75 6.33
N THR A 131 -6.30 -6.71 6.61
CA THR A 131 -5.98 -5.75 7.68
C THR A 131 -6.90 -6.00 8.87
N TRP A 132 -6.33 -6.04 10.05
CA TRP A 132 -7.02 -6.35 11.29
C TRP A 132 -6.65 -5.35 12.39
N TYR A 133 -7.67 -4.72 12.98
CA TYR A 133 -7.57 -3.89 14.17
C TYR A 133 -8.37 -4.57 15.30
N PRO A 134 -7.72 -5.18 16.27
CA PRO A 134 -8.39 -6.00 17.28
C PRO A 134 -9.22 -5.18 18.27
N ARG A 135 -8.90 -3.89 18.42
CA ARG A 135 -9.55 -3.04 19.43
C ARG A 135 -9.55 -1.59 18.96
N VAL A 136 -10.68 -1.10 18.49
CA VAL A 136 -10.89 0.27 18.04
C VAL A 136 -11.97 0.91 18.90
N THR A 137 -11.62 2.01 19.56
CA THR A 137 -12.59 2.78 20.36
C THR A 137 -13.49 3.60 19.44
N THR A 138 -14.80 3.46 19.57
CA THR A 138 -15.79 4.06 18.66
C THR A 138 -16.49 5.30 19.22
N GLY A 139 -15.97 5.92 20.27
CA GLY A 139 -16.52 7.12 20.90
C GLY A 139 -17.30 6.84 22.18
N THR A 140 -18.17 7.76 22.59
CA THR A 140 -19.01 7.65 23.79
C THR A 140 -20.45 7.43 23.38
N ASP A 141 -21.16 6.54 24.07
CA ASP A 141 -22.59 6.29 23.87
C ASP A 141 -23.52 7.37 24.52
N GLY A 142 -22.91 8.36 25.14
CA GLY A 142 -23.63 9.46 25.82
C GLY A 142 -24.35 9.06 27.11
N VAL A 143 -24.46 7.77 27.41
CA VAL A 143 -25.20 7.25 28.57
C VAL A 143 -24.27 6.63 29.61
N SER A 144 -23.27 5.86 29.18
CA SER A 144 -22.34 5.13 30.06
C SER A 144 -20.89 5.61 30.02
N GLY A 145 -20.60 6.66 29.25
CA GLY A 145 -19.29 7.30 29.20
C GLY A 145 -18.27 6.68 28.26
N SER A 146 -18.39 5.43 27.81
CA SER A 146 -17.56 4.84 26.77
C SER A 146 -18.30 3.74 26.04
N ALA A 147 -18.29 3.77 24.70
CA ALA A 147 -18.79 2.66 23.89
C ALA A 147 -17.84 1.46 23.94
N PRO A 148 -18.34 0.24 23.74
CA PRO A 148 -17.49 -0.93 23.64
C PRO A 148 -16.56 -0.82 22.43
N ASP A 149 -15.32 -1.30 22.57
CA ASP A 149 -14.38 -1.42 21.47
C ASP A 149 -14.93 -2.37 20.39
N VAL A 150 -14.60 -2.08 19.14
CA VAL A 150 -14.93 -2.95 18.01
C VAL A 150 -13.67 -3.54 17.38
N THR A 151 -13.82 -4.67 16.73
CA THR A 151 -12.78 -5.29 15.90
C THR A 151 -13.08 -4.97 14.44
N LEU A 152 -12.08 -4.50 13.70
CA LEU A 152 -12.20 -4.27 12.25
C LEU A 152 -11.38 -5.31 11.49
N VAL A 153 -11.99 -5.93 10.47
CA VAL A 153 -11.35 -6.92 9.60
C VAL A 153 -11.65 -6.59 8.15
N SER A 154 -10.61 -6.23 7.40
CA SER A 154 -10.72 -5.80 6.00
C SER A 154 -9.90 -6.72 5.09
N PRO A 155 -10.51 -7.79 4.53
CA PRO A 155 -9.85 -8.64 3.53
C PRO A 155 -9.63 -7.89 2.22
N THR A 156 -8.57 -8.28 1.50
CA THR A 156 -8.22 -7.70 0.20
C THR A 156 -7.75 -8.79 -0.76
N ILE A 157 -8.15 -8.70 -2.01
CA ILE A 157 -7.59 -9.47 -3.13
C ILE A 157 -7.18 -8.50 -4.22
N ALA A 158 -6.03 -8.75 -4.83
CA ALA A 158 -5.51 -7.87 -5.87
C ALA A 158 -4.79 -8.64 -6.98
N GLY A 159 -4.80 -8.08 -8.18
CA GLY A 159 -4.13 -8.61 -9.36
C GLY A 159 -3.49 -7.49 -10.19
N SER A 160 -2.33 -7.76 -10.81
CA SER A 160 -1.66 -6.84 -11.74
C SER A 160 -1.08 -7.60 -12.92
N THR A 161 -1.15 -6.95 -14.05
CA THR A 161 -0.42 -7.34 -15.25
C THR A 161 0.43 -6.16 -15.69
N ILE A 162 1.74 -6.41 -15.85
CA ILE A 162 2.70 -5.42 -16.33
C ILE A 162 3.24 -5.94 -17.67
N TYR A 163 3.19 -5.12 -18.70
CA TYR A 163 3.79 -5.39 -20.00
C TYR A 163 5.02 -4.53 -20.22
N ARG A 164 6.17 -5.16 -20.40
CA ARG A 164 7.43 -4.48 -20.72
C ARG A 164 7.44 -4.06 -22.18
N LEU A 165 7.06 -2.82 -22.43
CA LEU A 165 7.01 -2.25 -23.79
C LEU A 165 8.42 -2.03 -24.36
N ARG A 166 9.35 -1.58 -23.51
CA ARG A 166 10.78 -1.37 -23.80
C ARG A 166 11.58 -1.60 -22.51
N PRO A 167 12.91 -1.77 -22.61
CA PRO A 167 13.75 -1.67 -21.42
C PRO A 167 13.42 -0.39 -20.65
N MET A 168 13.14 -0.51 -19.36
CA MET A 168 12.79 0.61 -18.47
C MET A 168 11.49 1.37 -18.82
N LEU A 169 10.56 0.78 -19.60
CA LEU A 169 9.23 1.34 -19.87
C LEU A 169 8.16 0.24 -19.85
N ASN A 170 7.26 0.34 -18.92
CA ASN A 170 6.21 -0.65 -18.68
C ASN A 170 4.82 -0.03 -18.75
N LEU A 171 3.88 -0.75 -19.37
CA LEU A 171 2.46 -0.50 -19.23
C LEU A 171 1.91 -1.38 -18.12
N MET A 172 1.02 -0.86 -17.30
CA MET A 172 0.51 -1.55 -16.12
C MET A 172 -1.01 -1.51 -16.09
N LEU A 173 -1.59 -2.62 -15.65
CA LEU A 173 -3.00 -2.68 -15.29
C LEU A 173 -3.08 -3.35 -13.92
N GLU A 174 -3.51 -2.60 -12.93
CA GLU A 174 -3.71 -3.09 -11.57
C GLU A 174 -5.18 -3.09 -11.20
N SER A 175 -5.59 -4.08 -10.43
CA SER A 175 -6.95 -4.15 -9.89
C SER A 175 -6.94 -4.74 -8.50
N PHE A 176 -7.81 -4.25 -7.63
CA PHE A 176 -8.04 -4.85 -6.33
C PHE A 176 -9.47 -4.66 -5.86
N VAL A 177 -9.87 -5.53 -4.94
CA VAL A 177 -11.10 -5.39 -4.16
C VAL A 177 -10.72 -5.53 -2.69
N THR A 178 -11.17 -4.59 -1.88
CA THR A 178 -11.10 -4.67 -0.43
C THR A 178 -12.49 -4.57 0.17
N TRP A 179 -12.80 -5.42 1.13
CA TRP A 179 -14.02 -5.32 1.95
C TRP A 179 -13.65 -4.56 3.21
N GLN A 180 -13.64 -3.24 3.07
CA GLN A 180 -13.22 -2.34 4.13
C GLN A 180 -14.27 -2.27 5.22
N GLU A 181 -13.89 -2.62 6.44
CA GLU A 181 -14.73 -2.47 7.63
C GLU A 181 -14.34 -1.18 8.36
N ALA A 182 -15.34 -0.39 8.71
CA ALA A 182 -15.16 0.88 9.40
C ALA A 182 -16.19 1.06 10.52
N PRO A 183 -15.86 1.81 11.59
CA PRO A 183 -16.83 2.17 12.62
C PRO A 183 -17.91 3.09 12.04
N THR A 184 -19.17 2.81 12.37
CA THR A 184 -20.33 3.63 11.96
C THR A 184 -21.06 4.25 13.15
N GLY A 185 -20.58 4.00 14.35
CA GLY A 185 -21.14 4.53 15.60
C GLY A 185 -20.67 3.72 16.80
N PRO A 186 -21.14 4.06 18.03
CA PRO A 186 -20.76 3.39 19.25
C PRO A 186 -21.03 1.87 19.18
N GLY A 187 -19.97 1.05 19.24
CA GLY A 187 -20.03 -0.41 19.18
C GLY A 187 -20.56 -0.99 17.86
N ARG A 188 -20.57 -0.21 16.77
CA ARG A 188 -21.09 -0.64 15.46
C ARG A 188 -20.05 -0.49 14.38
N THR A 189 -20.06 -1.45 13.45
CA THR A 189 -19.24 -1.41 12.24
C THR A 189 -20.11 -1.65 11.02
N ASP A 190 -19.65 -1.19 9.86
CA ASP A 190 -20.21 -1.53 8.56
C ASP A 190 -19.07 -1.91 7.60
N ARG A 191 -19.39 -2.66 6.57
CA ARG A 191 -18.42 -3.16 5.59
C ARG A 191 -18.80 -2.71 4.20
N LEU A 192 -17.87 -1.96 3.57
CA LEU A 192 -18.00 -1.46 2.21
C LEU A 192 -17.03 -2.22 1.29
N ALA A 193 -17.54 -2.72 0.17
CA ALA A 193 -16.69 -3.25 -0.90
C ALA A 193 -16.17 -2.09 -1.75
N VAL A 194 -14.86 -1.89 -1.74
CA VAL A 194 -14.15 -0.92 -2.57
C VAL A 194 -13.39 -1.66 -3.65
N SER A 195 -13.72 -1.40 -4.92
CA SER A 195 -13.08 -1.99 -6.08
C SER A 195 -12.30 -0.93 -6.85
N VAL A 196 -11.11 -1.26 -7.32
CA VAL A 196 -10.27 -0.35 -8.10
C VAL A 196 -9.74 -1.05 -9.33
N VAL A 197 -9.75 -0.33 -10.46
CA VAL A 197 -9.01 -0.68 -11.68
C VAL A 197 -8.16 0.52 -12.08
N SER A 198 -6.88 0.29 -12.28
CA SER A 198 -5.89 1.36 -12.44
C SER A 198 -4.95 1.05 -13.61
N PRO A 199 -5.24 1.53 -14.82
CA PRO A 199 -4.28 1.55 -15.90
C PRO A 199 -3.18 2.58 -15.61
N GLY A 200 -1.93 2.24 -15.96
CA GLY A 200 -0.80 3.08 -15.67
C GLY A 200 0.41 2.82 -16.57
N VAL A 201 1.39 3.68 -16.42
CA VAL A 201 2.70 3.58 -17.07
C VAL A 201 3.80 3.83 -16.05
N ARG A 202 4.89 3.08 -16.16
CA ARG A 202 6.08 3.24 -15.32
C ARG A 202 7.31 3.23 -16.23
N GLY A 203 8.13 4.25 -16.08
CA GLY A 203 9.40 4.36 -16.78
C GLY A 203 10.55 4.67 -15.84
N GLY A 204 11.76 4.34 -16.23
CA GLY A 204 12.93 4.60 -15.40
C GLY A 204 14.20 4.78 -16.21
N TRP A 205 15.27 5.16 -15.53
CA TRP A 205 16.61 5.26 -16.08
C TRP A 205 17.65 5.07 -14.97
N ASN A 206 18.84 4.65 -15.37
CA ASN A 206 19.97 4.53 -14.46
C ASN A 206 20.80 5.82 -14.49
N HIS A 207 21.20 6.29 -13.32
CA HIS A 207 22.11 7.41 -13.13
C HIS A 207 23.26 7.00 -12.19
N GLY A 208 24.40 6.64 -12.78
CA GLY A 208 25.50 6.02 -12.04
C GLY A 208 25.07 4.67 -11.44
N GLU A 209 25.23 4.54 -10.13
CA GLU A 209 24.81 3.34 -9.39
C GLU A 209 23.32 3.41 -8.90
N ALA A 210 22.65 4.53 -9.19
CA ALA A 210 21.27 4.72 -8.79
C ALA A 210 20.32 4.41 -9.94
N GLN A 211 19.13 3.89 -9.60
CA GLN A 211 18.00 3.76 -10.51
C GLN A 211 16.88 4.72 -10.09
N ILE A 212 16.36 5.45 -11.05
CA ILE A 212 15.22 6.35 -10.85
C ILE A 212 14.05 5.81 -11.64
N ILE A 213 12.88 5.72 -11.00
CA ILE A 213 11.65 5.27 -11.64
C ILE A 213 10.56 6.32 -11.41
N LEU A 214 9.84 6.65 -12.46
CA LEU A 214 8.63 7.47 -12.44
C LEU A 214 7.46 6.67 -12.95
N GLY A 215 6.29 6.88 -12.38
CA GLY A 215 5.05 6.26 -12.82
C GLY A 215 3.85 7.18 -12.63
N ALA A 216 2.84 6.94 -13.47
CA ALA A 216 1.53 7.55 -13.34
C ALA A 216 0.45 6.53 -13.69
N ALA A 217 -0.69 6.62 -13.02
CA ALA A 217 -1.85 5.78 -13.27
C ALA A 217 -3.14 6.56 -13.05
N LEU A 218 -4.22 6.05 -13.63
CA LEU A 218 -5.57 6.62 -13.52
C LEU A 218 -6.50 5.61 -12.82
N PRO A 219 -6.47 5.52 -11.49
CA PRO A 219 -7.35 4.63 -10.75
C PRO A 219 -8.81 5.08 -10.89
N VAL A 220 -9.66 4.15 -11.28
CA VAL A 220 -11.11 4.24 -11.17
C VAL A 220 -11.53 3.41 -9.97
N THR A 221 -12.12 4.06 -8.99
CA THR A 221 -12.57 3.45 -7.73
C THR A 221 -14.09 3.40 -7.71
N TRP A 222 -14.65 2.22 -7.46
CA TRP A 222 -16.07 2.02 -7.19
C TRP A 222 -16.25 1.76 -5.71
N ALA A 223 -17.02 2.63 -5.08
CA ALA A 223 -17.38 2.53 -3.67
C ALA A 223 -18.77 3.15 -3.47
N ASP A 224 -19.60 2.56 -2.63
CA ASP A 224 -20.94 3.07 -2.26
C ASP A 224 -21.84 3.42 -3.48
N GLY A 225 -21.77 2.58 -4.52
CA GLY A 225 -22.56 2.75 -5.75
C GLY A 225 -22.08 3.87 -6.69
N ALA A 226 -20.98 4.55 -6.38
CA ALA A 226 -20.38 5.61 -7.18
C ALA A 226 -19.01 5.22 -7.73
N ALA A 227 -18.64 5.83 -8.87
CA ALA A 227 -17.32 5.70 -9.47
C ALA A 227 -16.54 7.02 -9.33
N HIS A 228 -15.29 6.93 -8.87
CA HIS A 228 -14.42 8.07 -8.66
C HIS A 228 -13.12 7.88 -9.44
N LEU A 229 -12.80 8.85 -10.29
CA LEU A 229 -11.52 8.88 -11.00
C LEU A 229 -10.46 9.56 -10.14
N GLY A 230 -9.29 8.95 -10.07
CA GLY A 230 -8.12 9.51 -9.40
C GLY A 230 -6.93 9.67 -10.34
N LEU A 231 -5.90 10.33 -9.83
CA LEU A 231 -4.56 10.36 -10.40
C LEU A 231 -3.60 9.77 -9.36
N PHE A 232 -2.85 8.75 -9.75
CA PHE A 232 -1.76 8.20 -8.96
C PHE A 232 -0.44 8.58 -9.59
N THR A 233 0.51 9.02 -8.76
CA THR A 233 1.89 9.33 -9.15
C THR A 233 2.85 8.51 -8.30
N TYR A 234 3.93 8.07 -8.92
CA TYR A 234 4.95 7.24 -8.30
C TYR A 234 6.34 7.76 -8.66
N PHE A 235 7.17 7.87 -7.66
CA PHE A 235 8.60 8.13 -7.80
C PHE A 235 9.36 7.15 -6.91
N SER A 236 10.39 6.48 -7.45
CA SER A 236 11.33 5.75 -6.60
C SER A 236 12.77 6.03 -7.00
N TYR A 237 13.60 5.98 -5.97
CA TYR A 237 15.04 6.13 -6.06
C TYR A 237 15.68 4.95 -5.35
N GLU A 238 16.40 4.13 -6.10
CA GLU A 238 17.15 2.98 -5.61
C GLU A 238 18.64 3.29 -5.69
N THR A 239 19.36 3.04 -4.61
CA THR A 239 20.82 3.26 -4.56
C THR A 239 21.51 2.21 -3.70
N ARG A 240 22.76 1.91 -4.01
CA ARG A 240 23.60 1.08 -3.15
C ARG A 240 24.05 1.89 -1.94
N PHE A 241 23.67 1.41 -0.76
CA PHE A 241 24.04 2.03 0.50
C PHE A 241 25.37 1.49 1.06
N TRP A 242 25.66 0.19 0.83
CA TRP A 242 26.94 -0.41 1.19
C TRP A 242 27.45 -1.36 0.11
N LYS A 243 28.77 -1.39 -0.02
CA LYS A 243 29.42 -2.35 -0.94
C LYS A 243 29.32 -3.74 -0.32
N VAL A 244 28.56 -4.62 -0.95
CA VAL A 244 28.60 -6.05 -0.61
C VAL A 244 29.95 -6.57 -1.06
N LYS A 245 30.78 -7.05 -0.14
CA LYS A 245 31.99 -7.80 -0.50
C LYS A 245 31.51 -9.08 -1.19
N THR A 246 31.69 -9.14 -2.50
CA THR A 246 31.58 -10.44 -3.24
C THR A 246 32.61 -11.38 -2.67
N PRO A 247 32.24 -12.63 -2.33
CA PRO A 247 33.17 -13.63 -1.83
C PRO A 247 34.23 -14.01 -2.85
#